data_7ad7971cf0ab92e3da8906da43ee3ce2
#
_entry.id   7ad7971cf0ab92e3da8906da43ee3ce2
#
_cell.length_a   1.000
_cell.length_b   1.000
_cell.length_c   1.000
_cell.angle_alpha   90.00
_cell.angle_beta   90.00
_cell.angle_gamma   90.00
#
_symmetry.space_group_name_H-M   'P 1'
#
loop_
_entity.id
_entity.type
_entity.pdbx_description
1 polymer ?
#
loop_
_entity_poly.entity_id
_entity_poly.type
_entity_poly.pdbx_seq_one_letter_code
_entity_poly.pdbx_strand_id
1 'polypeptide(L)'
;KDAIKFFIQDEIPMLDINGKVIMTEEGLIKQAPNGHGGIFEAMFKNNIVDDIKKRGVEWIFIGPVDNPLAQMTDEIMIGYAVDKNILGLGKSIVKANPAEKVGVFCKRNGKPSVVEYTEISKEMAEETDEEGELVFGESHINCNLFNMKVINKIGTEVLPYHTAFKKATYMDENGNIITSEEPNCYKF
;
A
#
# COMPACT_ATOMS: atom_id res chain seq x y z
N LYS A 1 -8.37 23.16 -16.63
CA LYS A 1 -8.70 23.14 -15.17
C LYS A 1 -9.21 21.78 -14.71
N ASP A 2 -9.78 20.94 -15.59
CA ASP A 2 -10.41 19.67 -15.23
C ASP A 2 -9.49 18.44 -15.33
N ALA A 3 -8.19 18.66 -15.60
CA ALA A 3 -7.20 17.59 -15.72
C ALA A 3 -6.68 17.06 -14.37
N ILE A 4 -6.82 17.82 -13.30
CA ILE A 4 -6.34 17.48 -11.95
C ILE A 4 -7.53 17.49 -10.99
N LYS A 5 -7.70 16.40 -10.26
CA LYS A 5 -8.69 16.25 -9.20
C LYS A 5 -8.00 15.87 -7.90
N PHE A 6 -8.45 16.46 -6.81
CA PHE A 6 -8.00 16.11 -5.46
C PHE A 6 -9.15 15.43 -4.72
N PHE A 7 -8.81 14.40 -3.98
CA PHE A 7 -9.73 13.72 -3.07
C PHE A 7 -8.96 13.22 -1.85
N ILE A 8 -9.66 12.99 -0.77
CA ILE A 8 -9.06 12.61 0.51
C ILE A 8 -9.37 11.14 0.76
N GLN A 9 -8.37 10.42 1.24
CA GLN A 9 -8.49 9.07 1.75
C GLN A 9 -9.15 9.10 3.12
N ASP A 10 -9.95 8.08 3.44
CA ASP A 10 -10.53 7.93 4.77
C ASP A 10 -9.47 7.62 5.83
N GLU A 11 -9.78 8.01 7.05
CA GLU A 11 -9.01 7.68 8.24
C GLU A 11 -9.80 6.73 9.13
N ILE A 12 -9.08 5.86 9.83
CA ILE A 12 -9.67 4.91 10.78
C ILE A 12 -8.99 5.02 12.13
N PRO A 13 -9.70 4.67 13.24
CA PRO A 13 -9.12 4.72 14.57
C PRO A 13 -7.89 3.85 14.73
N MET A 14 -6.89 4.37 15.41
CA MET A 14 -5.73 3.60 15.86
C MET A 14 -6.05 2.88 17.16
N LEU A 15 -5.39 1.75 17.41
CA LEU A 15 -5.59 0.91 18.59
C LEU A 15 -4.29 0.76 19.38
N ASP A 16 -4.42 0.66 20.69
CA ASP A 16 -3.31 0.24 21.56
C ASP A 16 -2.99 -1.25 21.41
N ILE A 17 -2.01 -1.73 22.17
CA ILE A 17 -1.61 -3.15 22.18
C ILE A 17 -2.70 -4.11 22.66
N ASN A 18 -3.71 -3.60 23.37
CA ASN A 18 -4.86 -4.36 23.91
C ASN A 18 -6.08 -4.28 22.96
N GLY A 19 -5.96 -3.59 21.82
CA GLY A 19 -7.05 -3.40 20.86
C GLY A 19 -8.05 -2.30 21.26
N LYS A 20 -7.70 -1.42 22.19
CA LYS A 20 -8.53 -0.28 22.57
C LYS A 20 -8.22 0.95 21.71
N VAL A 21 -9.26 1.71 21.39
CA VAL A 21 -9.11 2.97 20.66
C VAL A 21 -8.29 3.96 21.50
N ILE A 22 -7.28 4.57 20.87
CA ILE A 22 -6.43 5.58 21.51
C ILE A 22 -6.87 6.99 21.14
N MET A 23 -6.51 7.96 21.98
CA MET A 23 -6.89 9.35 21.83
C MET A 23 -5.68 10.24 21.55
N THR A 24 -5.91 11.39 20.95
CA THR A 24 -4.93 12.47 20.91
C THR A 24 -4.82 13.13 22.29
N GLU A 25 -3.82 13.98 22.49
CA GLU A 25 -3.65 14.73 23.76
C GLU A 25 -4.83 15.68 24.04
N GLU A 26 -5.57 16.08 23.00
CA GLU A 26 -6.77 16.91 23.11
C GLU A 26 -8.04 16.09 23.39
N GLY A 27 -7.94 14.77 23.56
CA GLY A 27 -9.06 13.89 23.86
C GLY A 27 -9.93 13.51 22.65
N LEU A 28 -9.42 13.67 21.42
CA LEU A 28 -10.08 13.21 20.21
C LEU A 28 -9.61 11.80 19.84
N ILE A 29 -10.45 11.02 19.16
CA ILE A 29 -10.02 9.71 18.64
C ILE A 29 -8.82 9.89 17.72
N LYS A 30 -7.71 9.23 18.04
CA LYS A 30 -6.52 9.24 17.19
C LYS A 30 -6.77 8.36 15.97
N GLN A 31 -6.59 8.94 14.79
CA GLN A 31 -6.86 8.28 13.51
C GLN A 31 -5.60 8.24 12.66
N ALA A 32 -5.60 7.35 11.68
CA ALA A 32 -4.59 7.26 10.64
C ALA A 32 -5.24 6.88 9.31
N PRO A 33 -4.63 7.24 8.17
CA PRO A 33 -5.10 6.80 6.87
C PRO A 33 -5.28 5.28 6.81
N ASN A 34 -6.33 4.81 6.14
CA ASN A 34 -6.72 3.40 6.06
C ASN A 34 -5.86 2.55 5.11
N GLY A 35 -4.60 2.94 4.92
CA GLY A 35 -3.62 2.20 4.12
C GLY A 35 -3.74 2.45 2.61
N HIS A 36 -2.81 1.88 1.83
CA HIS A 36 -2.77 2.08 0.38
C HIS A 36 -4.00 1.52 -0.35
N GLY A 37 -4.62 0.46 0.16
CA GLY A 37 -5.86 -0.10 -0.39
C GLY A 37 -7.05 0.86 -0.30
N GLY A 38 -7.05 1.78 0.65
CA GLY A 38 -8.10 2.79 0.82
C GLY A 38 -8.26 3.76 -0.35
N ILE A 39 -7.27 3.86 -1.24
CA ILE A 39 -7.38 4.66 -2.46
C ILE A 39 -8.54 4.20 -3.33
N PHE A 40 -8.77 2.89 -3.44
CA PHE A 40 -9.85 2.36 -4.28
C PHE A 40 -11.21 2.80 -3.76
N GLU A 41 -11.46 2.63 -2.46
CA GLU A 41 -12.69 3.10 -1.83
C GLU A 41 -12.88 4.62 -1.97
N ALA A 42 -11.81 5.39 -1.72
CA ALA A 42 -11.84 6.84 -1.87
C ALA A 42 -12.17 7.28 -3.31
N MET A 43 -11.65 6.59 -4.33
CA MET A 43 -11.97 6.87 -5.73
C MET A 43 -13.45 6.65 -6.04
N PHE A 44 -14.09 5.62 -5.48
CA PHE A 44 -15.53 5.38 -5.64
C PHE A 44 -16.35 6.42 -4.90
N LYS A 45 -16.07 6.68 -3.62
CA LYS A 45 -16.78 7.67 -2.81
C LYS A 45 -16.76 9.08 -3.41
N ASN A 46 -15.67 9.44 -4.06
CA ASN A 46 -15.48 10.77 -4.66
C ASN A 46 -15.84 10.83 -6.15
N ASN A 47 -16.52 9.82 -6.69
CA ASN A 47 -16.96 9.73 -8.09
C ASN A 47 -15.80 9.83 -9.11
N ILE A 48 -14.56 9.52 -8.69
CA ILE A 48 -13.38 9.55 -9.57
C ILE A 48 -13.48 8.42 -10.60
N VAL A 49 -13.93 7.23 -10.18
CA VAL A 49 -14.09 6.08 -11.07
C VAL A 49 -15.10 6.37 -12.20
N ASP A 50 -16.21 7.05 -11.88
CA ASP A 50 -17.21 7.41 -12.88
C ASP A 50 -16.69 8.45 -13.88
N ASP A 51 -15.91 9.40 -13.43
CA ASP A 51 -15.27 10.39 -14.31
C ASP A 51 -14.26 9.72 -15.25
N ILE A 52 -13.42 8.83 -14.73
CA ILE A 52 -12.46 8.03 -15.50
C ILE A 52 -13.17 7.20 -16.59
N LYS A 53 -14.26 6.52 -16.23
CA LYS A 53 -15.08 5.75 -17.18
C LYS A 53 -15.66 6.63 -18.30
N LYS A 54 -16.22 7.79 -17.96
CA LYS A 54 -16.77 8.74 -18.94
C LYS A 54 -15.71 9.23 -19.95
N ARG A 55 -14.44 9.27 -19.53
CA ARG A 55 -13.32 9.64 -20.39
C ARG A 55 -12.79 8.48 -21.23
N GLY A 56 -13.32 7.26 -21.09
CA GLY A 56 -12.88 6.08 -21.80
C GLY A 56 -11.51 5.57 -21.40
N VAL A 57 -11.07 5.88 -20.17
CA VAL A 57 -9.76 5.42 -19.65
C VAL A 57 -9.84 3.91 -19.36
N GLU A 58 -8.91 3.14 -19.87
CA GLU A 58 -8.82 1.69 -19.68
C GLU A 58 -7.78 1.27 -18.63
N TRP A 59 -6.77 2.11 -18.39
CA TRP A 59 -5.67 1.82 -17.48
C TRP A 59 -5.43 2.97 -16.52
N ILE A 60 -5.12 2.63 -15.28
CA ILE A 60 -4.76 3.60 -14.23
C ILE A 60 -3.39 3.24 -13.68
N PHE A 61 -2.49 4.22 -13.65
CA PHE A 61 -1.25 4.12 -12.91
C PHE A 61 -1.45 4.70 -11.50
N ILE A 62 -1.05 3.93 -10.49
CA ILE A 62 -1.03 4.35 -9.09
C ILE A 62 0.41 4.32 -8.63
N GLY A 63 0.90 5.45 -8.17
CA GLY A 63 2.29 5.59 -7.74
C GLY A 63 2.48 6.65 -6.67
N PRO A 64 3.64 6.64 -6.00
CA PRO A 64 3.98 7.60 -4.97
C PRO A 64 4.27 8.98 -5.58
N VAL A 65 3.90 10.03 -4.86
CA VAL A 65 4.14 11.41 -5.28
C VAL A 65 5.59 11.86 -5.03
N ASP A 66 6.29 11.19 -4.14
CA ASP A 66 7.66 11.48 -3.70
C ASP A 66 8.76 10.86 -4.58
N ASN A 67 8.39 10.03 -5.55
CA ASN A 67 9.32 9.49 -6.54
C ASN A 67 9.27 10.30 -7.86
N PRO A 68 10.13 11.31 -8.04
CA PRO A 68 10.13 12.14 -9.25
C PRO A 68 10.58 11.39 -10.52
N LEU A 69 11.15 10.21 -10.36
CA LEU A 69 11.59 9.35 -11.46
C LEU A 69 10.51 8.34 -11.88
N ALA A 70 9.37 8.31 -11.19
CA ALA A 70 8.27 7.43 -11.53
C ALA A 70 7.69 7.80 -12.91
N GLN A 71 7.84 6.91 -13.86
CA GLN A 71 7.32 7.05 -15.21
C GLN A 71 5.86 6.59 -15.25
N MET A 72 4.92 7.54 -15.15
CA MET A 72 3.48 7.25 -15.04
C MET A 72 2.89 6.70 -16.34
N THR A 73 3.40 7.15 -17.49
CA THR A 73 2.98 6.71 -18.84
C THR A 73 4.06 5.85 -19.48
N ASP A 74 4.32 4.70 -18.87
CA ASP A 74 5.31 3.75 -19.38
C ASP A 74 4.71 2.90 -20.49
N GLU A 75 5.06 3.19 -21.71
CA GLU A 75 4.56 2.52 -22.92
C GLU A 75 4.93 1.03 -22.92
N ILE A 76 6.11 0.67 -22.40
CA ILE A 76 6.57 -0.72 -22.31
C ILE A 76 5.70 -1.49 -21.32
N MET A 77 5.45 -0.91 -20.15
CA MET A 77 4.62 -1.52 -19.14
C MET A 77 3.17 -1.73 -19.62
N ILE A 78 2.60 -0.71 -20.28
CA ILE A 78 1.24 -0.79 -20.84
C ILE A 78 1.21 -1.79 -21.99
N GLY A 79 2.16 -1.73 -22.93
CA GLY A 79 2.26 -2.66 -24.04
C GLY A 79 2.39 -4.11 -23.61
N TYR A 80 3.22 -4.38 -22.60
CA TYR A 80 3.36 -5.71 -22.02
C TYR A 80 2.06 -6.21 -21.40
N ALA A 81 1.36 -5.34 -20.63
CA ALA A 81 0.07 -5.68 -20.02
C ALA A 81 -0.97 -6.07 -21.06
N VAL A 82 -1.04 -5.31 -22.15
CA VAL A 82 -1.98 -5.58 -23.26
C VAL A 82 -1.60 -6.87 -23.99
N ASP A 83 -0.33 -7.04 -24.37
CA ASP A 83 0.15 -8.23 -25.12
C ASP A 83 -0.09 -9.53 -24.32
N LYS A 84 0.18 -9.52 -23.02
CA LYS A 84 0.02 -10.68 -22.15
C LYS A 84 -1.36 -10.81 -21.52
N ASN A 85 -2.30 -9.90 -21.84
CA ASN A 85 -3.64 -9.85 -21.23
C ASN A 85 -3.59 -9.89 -19.69
N ILE A 86 -2.65 -9.14 -19.11
CA ILE A 86 -2.46 -9.01 -17.65
C ILE A 86 -3.23 -7.78 -17.17
N LEU A 87 -4.01 -7.92 -16.10
CA LEU A 87 -4.90 -6.85 -15.61
C LEU A 87 -4.27 -5.98 -14.51
N GLY A 88 -3.13 -6.38 -13.98
CA GLY A 88 -2.39 -5.62 -12.96
C GLY A 88 -0.91 -5.94 -13.01
N LEU A 89 -0.08 -4.91 -12.94
CA LEU A 89 1.37 -4.98 -12.94
C LEU A 89 1.95 -4.04 -11.89
N GLY A 90 3.06 -4.44 -11.29
CA GLY A 90 3.88 -3.57 -10.45
C GLY A 90 5.30 -3.49 -10.99
N LYS A 91 5.93 -2.33 -10.85
CA LYS A 91 7.37 -2.19 -11.07
C LYS A 91 8.14 -2.62 -9.82
N SER A 92 9.27 -3.27 -10.03
CA SER A 92 10.21 -3.62 -8.98
C SER A 92 11.58 -2.99 -9.23
N ILE A 93 12.37 -2.96 -8.18
CA ILE A 93 13.81 -2.68 -8.22
C ILE A 93 14.48 -3.75 -7.37
N VAL A 94 15.56 -4.31 -7.88
CA VAL A 94 16.35 -5.28 -7.12
C VAL A 94 16.93 -4.62 -5.87
N LYS A 95 16.76 -5.26 -4.71
CA LYS A 95 17.33 -4.80 -3.44
C LYS A 95 18.84 -4.69 -3.51
N ALA A 96 19.37 -3.64 -2.94
CA ALA A 96 20.81 -3.46 -2.82
C ALA A 96 21.44 -4.40 -1.78
N ASN A 97 20.67 -4.79 -0.77
CA ASN A 97 21.10 -5.74 0.26
C ASN A 97 19.89 -6.34 1.02
N PRO A 98 20.06 -7.46 1.73
CA PRO A 98 18.97 -8.12 2.47
C PRO A 98 18.29 -7.25 3.54
N ALA A 99 19.04 -6.32 4.15
CA ALA A 99 18.55 -5.49 5.26
C ALA A 99 17.73 -4.27 4.82
N GLU A 100 17.56 -4.06 3.51
CA GLU A 100 16.76 -2.95 2.98
C GLU A 100 15.29 -3.05 3.41
N LYS A 101 14.78 -1.96 4.03
CA LYS A 101 13.45 -1.90 4.63
C LYS A 101 12.38 -1.57 3.58
N VAL A 102 12.06 -2.54 2.74
CA VAL A 102 11.07 -2.42 1.68
C VAL A 102 10.26 -3.71 1.58
N GLY A 103 8.98 -3.60 1.21
CA GLY A 103 8.17 -4.76 0.86
C GLY A 103 8.70 -5.43 -0.41
N VAL A 104 8.62 -6.74 -0.51
CA VAL A 104 9.12 -7.50 -1.66
C VAL A 104 8.01 -8.31 -2.32
N PHE A 105 8.09 -8.42 -3.64
CA PHE A 105 7.19 -9.29 -4.38
C PHE A 105 7.47 -10.76 -4.09
N CYS A 106 6.42 -11.52 -3.92
CA CYS A 106 6.49 -12.96 -3.68
C CYS A 106 5.28 -13.69 -4.25
N LYS A 107 5.29 -15.01 -4.14
CA LYS A 107 4.09 -15.84 -4.35
C LYS A 107 3.67 -16.43 -3.01
N ARG A 108 2.46 -16.09 -2.56
CA ARG A 108 1.85 -16.68 -1.37
C ARG A 108 0.72 -17.60 -1.82
N ASN A 109 0.85 -18.91 -1.55
CA ASN A 109 -0.09 -19.93 -2.03
C ASN A 109 -0.34 -19.89 -3.55
N GLY A 110 0.73 -19.68 -4.32
CA GLY A 110 0.69 -19.61 -5.78
C GLY A 110 0.13 -18.30 -6.37
N LYS A 111 -0.26 -17.34 -5.55
CA LYS A 111 -0.77 -16.04 -5.97
C LYS A 111 0.28 -14.93 -5.77
N PRO A 112 0.36 -13.96 -6.69
CA PRO A 112 1.19 -12.79 -6.49
C PRO A 112 0.82 -12.08 -5.18
N SER A 113 1.83 -11.68 -4.43
CA SER A 113 1.69 -10.99 -3.15
C SER A 113 2.88 -10.08 -2.92
N VAL A 114 2.78 -9.23 -1.90
CA VAL A 114 3.89 -8.49 -1.32
C VAL A 114 4.01 -8.91 0.13
N VAL A 115 5.22 -9.17 0.60
CA VAL A 115 5.51 -9.36 2.02
C VAL A 115 6.31 -8.17 2.52
N GLU A 116 5.88 -7.59 3.63
CA GLU A 116 6.55 -6.44 4.22
C GLU A 116 7.85 -6.86 4.92
N TYR A 117 8.83 -5.95 4.95
CA TYR A 117 10.12 -6.19 5.60
C TYR A 117 9.99 -6.53 7.10
N THR A 118 8.89 -6.18 7.73
CA THR A 118 8.57 -6.52 9.13
C THR A 118 7.97 -7.91 9.32
N GLU A 119 7.56 -8.56 8.24
CA GLU A 119 6.92 -9.87 8.24
C GLU A 119 7.82 -10.99 7.71
N ILE A 120 8.80 -10.64 6.86
CA ILE A 120 9.75 -11.60 6.30
C ILE A 120 10.76 -12.00 7.37
N SER A 121 11.02 -13.30 7.53
CA SER A 121 12.05 -13.76 8.47
C SER A 121 13.45 -13.39 7.96
N LYS A 122 14.43 -13.33 8.88
CA LYS A 122 15.82 -13.04 8.51
C LYS A 122 16.37 -14.05 7.52
N GLU A 123 16.08 -15.32 7.74
CA GLU A 123 16.52 -16.43 6.90
C GLU A 123 15.99 -16.26 5.47
N MET A 124 14.70 -15.96 5.31
CA MET A 124 14.11 -15.70 4.00
C MET A 124 14.66 -14.43 3.35
N ALA A 125 14.91 -13.37 4.14
CA ALA A 125 15.46 -12.13 3.61
C ALA A 125 16.90 -12.28 3.06
N GLU A 126 17.67 -13.22 3.63
CA GLU A 126 19.05 -13.52 3.25
C GLU A 126 19.17 -14.71 2.29
N GLU A 127 18.05 -15.38 1.94
CA GLU A 127 18.02 -16.52 1.02
C GLU A 127 18.48 -16.11 -0.38
N THR A 128 19.42 -16.86 -0.96
CA THR A 128 19.92 -16.67 -2.32
C THR A 128 19.65 -17.90 -3.19
N ASP A 129 19.50 -17.67 -4.47
CA ASP A 129 19.41 -18.71 -5.48
C ASP A 129 20.78 -19.28 -5.87
N GLU A 130 20.82 -20.15 -6.90
CA GLU A 130 22.05 -20.80 -7.39
C GLU A 130 23.03 -19.79 -8.03
N GLU A 131 22.55 -18.65 -8.50
CA GLU A 131 23.32 -17.55 -9.06
C GLU A 131 23.84 -16.57 -7.99
N GLY A 132 23.39 -16.74 -6.73
CA GLY A 132 23.76 -15.87 -5.59
C GLY A 132 22.90 -14.62 -5.47
N GLU A 133 21.82 -14.50 -6.25
CA GLU A 133 20.87 -13.40 -6.18
C GLU A 133 19.82 -13.65 -5.08
N LEU A 134 19.30 -12.59 -4.47
CA LEU A 134 18.29 -12.72 -3.42
C LEU A 134 16.98 -13.30 -3.97
N VAL A 135 16.50 -14.40 -3.40
CA VAL A 135 15.19 -15.02 -3.74
C VAL A 135 14.04 -14.00 -3.52
N PHE A 136 14.12 -13.21 -2.45
CA PHE A 136 13.20 -12.13 -2.14
C PHE A 136 13.84 -10.77 -2.44
N GLY A 137 14.38 -10.63 -3.66
CA GLY A 137 15.14 -9.47 -4.10
C GLY A 137 14.31 -8.36 -4.77
N GLU A 138 13.12 -8.66 -5.28
CA GLU A 138 12.31 -7.72 -6.06
C GLU A 138 11.49 -6.79 -5.17
N SER A 139 12.01 -5.58 -4.93
CA SER A 139 11.36 -4.55 -4.11
C SER A 139 10.08 -4.02 -4.74
N HIS A 140 9.02 -3.91 -3.95
CA HIS A 140 7.79 -3.23 -4.33
C HIS A 140 7.93 -1.71 -4.10
N ILE A 141 8.10 -0.96 -5.18
CA ILE A 141 8.29 0.50 -5.14
C ILE A 141 6.99 1.30 -5.29
N ASN A 142 5.87 0.65 -5.07
CA ASN A 142 4.51 1.23 -5.14
C ASN A 142 4.15 1.88 -6.49
N CYS A 143 4.76 1.43 -7.59
CA CYS A 143 4.45 1.85 -8.95
C CYS A 143 3.61 0.75 -9.63
N ASN A 144 2.29 0.93 -9.66
CA ASN A 144 1.36 -0.10 -10.08
C ASN A 144 0.49 0.37 -11.25
N LEU A 145 0.26 -0.51 -12.21
CA LEU A 145 -0.65 -0.30 -13.34
C LEU A 145 -1.83 -1.27 -13.21
N PHE A 146 -3.06 -0.74 -13.25
CA PHE A 146 -4.27 -1.54 -13.16
C PHE A 146 -5.21 -1.27 -14.33
N ASN A 147 -5.76 -2.34 -14.90
CA ASN A 147 -6.87 -2.22 -15.83
C ASN A 147 -8.17 -1.86 -15.08
N MET A 148 -9.04 -1.08 -15.71
CA MET A 148 -10.33 -0.68 -15.12
C MET A 148 -11.22 -1.85 -14.73
N LYS A 149 -11.04 -3.04 -15.32
CA LYS A 149 -11.76 -4.26 -14.91
C LYS A 149 -11.42 -4.65 -13.47
N VAL A 150 -10.14 -4.52 -13.07
CA VAL A 150 -9.69 -4.78 -11.70
C VAL A 150 -10.24 -3.73 -10.75
N ILE A 151 -10.16 -2.45 -11.11
CA ILE A 151 -10.68 -1.34 -10.29
C ILE A 151 -12.17 -1.53 -9.99
N ASN A 152 -12.95 -1.88 -11.01
CA ASN A 152 -14.39 -2.13 -10.85
C ASN A 152 -14.67 -3.31 -9.92
N LYS A 153 -13.86 -4.37 -9.99
CA LYS A 153 -14.00 -5.54 -9.12
C LYS A 153 -13.65 -5.19 -7.67
N ILE A 154 -12.51 -4.54 -7.44
CA ILE A 154 -12.05 -4.14 -6.10
C ILE A 154 -13.08 -3.21 -5.43
N GLY A 155 -13.69 -2.28 -6.16
CA GLY A 155 -14.68 -1.36 -5.61
C GLY A 155 -15.97 -2.01 -5.11
N THR A 156 -16.19 -3.28 -5.42
CA THR A 156 -17.33 -4.08 -4.91
C THR A 156 -16.93 -5.04 -3.80
N GLU A 157 -15.66 -5.10 -3.44
CA GLU A 157 -15.11 -6.02 -2.44
C GLU A 157 -14.58 -5.22 -1.24
N VAL A 158 -14.74 -5.76 -0.03
CA VAL A 158 -14.07 -5.24 1.16
C VAL A 158 -12.67 -5.83 1.19
N LEU A 159 -11.66 -4.97 1.05
CA LEU A 159 -10.28 -5.41 1.19
C LEU A 159 -9.96 -5.69 2.67
N PRO A 160 -9.23 -6.77 2.98
CA PRO A 160 -8.81 -7.04 4.34
C PRO A 160 -7.82 -5.97 4.81
N TYR A 161 -7.98 -5.54 6.06
CA TYR A 161 -7.00 -4.65 6.68
C TYR A 161 -5.69 -5.39 6.95
N HIS A 162 -4.59 -4.69 6.69
CA HIS A 162 -3.26 -5.10 7.09
C HIS A 162 -2.81 -4.24 8.27
N THR A 163 -2.47 -4.87 9.39
CA THR A 163 -2.06 -4.16 10.59
C THR A 163 -0.57 -3.85 10.58
N ALA A 164 -0.19 -2.61 10.85
CA ALA A 164 1.18 -2.19 11.05
C ALA A 164 1.38 -1.74 12.49
N PHE A 165 2.37 -2.34 13.17
CA PHE A 165 2.73 -1.96 14.54
C PHE A 165 3.67 -0.76 14.49
N LYS A 166 3.26 0.35 15.09
CA LYS A 166 3.93 1.65 15.00
C LYS A 166 4.10 2.29 16.37
N LYS A 167 5.03 3.22 16.50
CA LYS A 167 5.14 4.07 17.68
C LYS A 167 4.28 5.32 17.51
N ALA A 168 3.59 5.70 18.59
CA ALA A 168 2.88 6.96 18.68
C ALA A 168 2.81 7.46 20.12
N THR A 169 2.70 8.77 20.28
CA THR A 169 2.25 9.38 21.54
C THR A 169 0.74 9.46 21.50
N TYR A 170 0.08 9.00 22.57
CA TYR A 170 -1.38 9.00 22.67
C TYR A 170 -1.84 9.11 24.13
N MET A 171 -3.09 9.46 24.34
CA MET A 171 -3.75 9.42 25.64
C MET A 171 -4.52 8.09 25.77
N ASP A 172 -4.30 7.40 26.89
CA ASP A 172 -5.02 6.16 27.23
C ASP A 172 -6.43 6.44 27.78
N GLU A 173 -7.18 5.38 28.10
CA GLU A 173 -8.53 5.47 28.65
C GLU A 173 -8.60 6.13 30.04
N ASN A 174 -7.48 6.24 30.76
CA ASN A 174 -7.37 6.85 32.07
C ASN A 174 -6.90 8.32 32.02
N GLY A 175 -6.67 8.85 30.81
CA GLY A 175 -6.17 10.21 30.57
C GLY A 175 -4.66 10.36 30.73
N ASN A 176 -3.89 9.25 30.78
CA ASN A 176 -2.44 9.31 30.85
C ASN A 176 -1.83 9.44 29.44
N ILE A 177 -0.84 10.30 29.31
CA ILE A 177 -0.08 10.40 28.07
C ILE A 177 0.96 9.27 28.01
N ILE A 178 0.82 8.42 27.00
CA ILE A 178 1.71 7.29 26.73
C ILE A 178 2.64 7.67 25.60
N THR A 179 3.94 7.63 25.87
CA THR A 179 4.98 7.85 24.88
C THR A 179 5.96 6.67 24.93
N SER A 180 6.40 6.19 23.76
CA SER A 180 7.32 5.06 23.66
C SER A 180 8.31 5.27 22.51
N GLU A 181 9.54 4.85 22.69
CA GLU A 181 10.53 4.75 21.62
C GLU A 181 10.35 3.50 20.76
N GLU A 182 9.66 2.48 21.32
CA GLU A 182 9.30 1.25 20.63
C GLU A 182 7.86 1.33 20.07
N PRO A 183 7.49 0.50 19.08
CA PRO A 183 6.11 0.39 18.62
C PRO A 183 5.16 0.08 19.77
N ASN A 184 4.04 0.80 19.85
CA ASN A 184 3.09 0.72 20.97
C ASN A 184 1.62 0.84 20.55
N CYS A 185 1.35 0.88 19.25
CA CYS A 185 0.00 0.97 18.72
C CYS A 185 -0.12 0.32 17.34
N TYR A 186 -1.34 -0.06 16.99
CA TYR A 186 -1.69 -0.60 15.68
C TYR A 186 -2.30 0.48 14.78
N LYS A 187 -1.81 0.53 13.56
CA LYS A 187 -2.35 1.24 12.41
C LYS A 187 -2.75 0.23 11.35
N PHE A 188 -3.78 0.54 10.57
CA PHE A 188 -4.31 -0.31 9.50
C PHE A 188 -3.97 0.23 8.12
#